data_9e13d24bdc11e6622ce09bbeda9a798e
#
_entry.id   9e13d24bdc11e6622ce09bbeda9a798e
#
_cell.length_a   1.000
_cell.length_b   1.000
_cell.length_c   1.000
_cell.angle_alpha   90.00
_cell.angle_beta   90.00
_cell.angle_gamma   90.00
#
_symmetry.space_group_name_H-M   'P 1'
#
loop_
_entity.id
_entity.type
_entity.pdbx_description
1 polymer ?
#
loop_
_entity_poly.entity_id
_entity_poly.type
_entity_poly.pdbx_seq_one_letter_code
_entity_poly.pdbx_strand_id
1 'polypeptide(L)'
;NKIINQTLGDFLNKKKLSKYFIEYHIIPMVAAIWSMPFNKAKQMPLKFFLNFFINHGLFKLKNRPQWYTVTNRSRAYVKKITDKISGEIYKNYKVNKIVRGNDNIRIIIGNEYIDYDQVVLASHADESLDILEKPTKQEKNILGKFEYVKNEAILHSDESLMPRKKRAWSSWNSISDGKKTCITYWL
;
A
#
# COMPACT_ATOMS: atom_id res chain seq x y z
N ASN A 1 14.52 20.46 12.64
CA ASN A 1 15.05 20.27 11.27
C ASN A 1 15.95 19.02 11.05
N LYS A 2 16.44 18.33 12.11
CA LYS A 2 17.32 17.15 11.96
C LYS A 2 16.56 15.84 11.59
N ILE A 3 15.25 15.80 11.70
CA ILE A 3 14.43 14.58 11.44
C ILE A 3 13.99 14.49 9.95
N ILE A 4 13.99 15.59 9.22
CA ILE A 4 13.40 15.65 7.88
C ILE A 4 14.12 14.77 6.86
N ASN A 5 15.44 14.62 6.99
CA ASN A 5 16.27 13.86 6.04
C ASN A 5 16.85 12.56 6.64
N GLN A 6 16.36 12.12 7.80
CA GLN A 6 16.85 10.93 8.47
C GLN A 6 16.03 9.71 8.09
N THR A 7 16.68 8.58 7.80
CA THR A 7 16.01 7.31 7.61
C THR A 7 15.72 6.61 8.93
N LEU A 8 14.80 5.65 8.92
CA LEU A 8 14.55 4.78 10.07
C LEU A 8 15.83 4.02 10.47
N GLY A 9 16.58 3.49 9.50
CA GLY A 9 17.83 2.77 9.75
C GLY A 9 18.87 3.62 10.47
N ASP A 10 19.08 4.87 10.02
CA ASP A 10 20.01 5.81 10.68
C ASP A 10 19.62 6.09 12.12
N PHE A 11 18.30 6.28 12.36
CA PHE A 11 17.79 6.52 13.71
C PHE A 11 18.00 5.31 14.62
N LEU A 12 17.66 4.11 14.16
CA LEU A 12 17.81 2.88 14.95
C LEU A 12 19.28 2.62 15.31
N ASN A 13 20.19 2.80 14.36
CA ASN A 13 21.63 2.67 14.59
C ASN A 13 22.15 3.69 15.61
N LYS A 14 21.73 4.96 15.47
CA LYS A 14 22.15 6.03 16.37
C LYS A 14 21.65 5.84 17.80
N LYS A 15 20.44 5.30 17.98
CA LYS A 15 19.83 5.08 19.29
C LYS A 15 20.37 3.86 20.03
N LYS A 16 21.26 3.06 19.40
CA LYS A 16 21.88 1.87 20.00
C LYS A 16 20.83 0.91 20.59
N LEU A 17 19.67 0.78 19.94
CA LEU A 17 18.66 -0.18 20.33
C LEU A 17 19.18 -1.60 20.12
N SER A 18 18.69 -2.57 20.88
CA SER A 18 19.16 -3.95 20.75
C SER A 18 18.93 -4.45 19.32
N LYS A 19 19.89 -5.19 18.79
CA LYS A 19 19.79 -5.83 17.47
C LYS A 19 18.54 -6.71 17.39
N TYR A 20 18.22 -7.41 18.48
CA TYR A 20 17.04 -8.25 18.59
C TYR A 20 15.74 -7.45 18.39
N PHE A 21 15.58 -6.31 19.06
CA PHE A 21 14.41 -5.44 18.93
C PHE A 21 14.27 -4.88 17.51
N ILE A 22 15.38 -4.50 16.89
CA ILE A 22 15.37 -3.98 15.52
C ILE A 22 14.95 -5.07 14.52
N GLU A 23 15.60 -6.24 14.57
CA GLU A 23 15.45 -7.30 13.56
C GLU A 23 14.18 -8.14 13.73
N TYR A 24 13.67 -8.29 14.96
CA TYR A 24 12.51 -9.15 15.22
C TYR A 24 11.23 -8.38 15.58
N HIS A 25 11.30 -7.06 15.73
CA HIS A 25 10.12 -6.26 16.01
C HIS A 25 9.93 -5.11 15.04
N ILE A 26 10.82 -4.11 15.04
CA ILE A 26 10.61 -2.88 14.25
C ILE A 26 10.64 -3.12 12.76
N ILE A 27 11.68 -3.74 12.23
CA ILE A 27 11.82 -3.93 10.78
C ILE A 27 10.76 -4.88 10.22
N PRO A 28 10.45 -6.04 10.85
CA PRO A 28 9.34 -6.89 10.39
C PRO A 28 7.98 -6.19 10.44
N MET A 29 7.72 -5.38 11.47
CA MET A 29 6.47 -4.64 11.57
C MET A 29 6.31 -3.62 10.44
N VAL A 30 7.37 -2.85 10.15
CA VAL A 30 7.38 -1.92 9.02
C VAL A 30 7.21 -2.65 7.70
N ALA A 31 7.94 -3.73 7.50
CA ALA A 31 7.83 -4.56 6.29
C ALA A 31 6.42 -5.12 6.08
N ALA A 32 5.76 -5.57 7.17
CA ALA A 32 4.39 -6.07 7.15
C ALA A 32 3.37 -4.98 6.79
N ILE A 33 3.47 -3.81 7.42
CA ILE A 33 2.53 -2.70 7.22
C ILE A 33 2.56 -2.21 5.76
N TRP A 34 3.74 -2.08 5.19
CA TRP A 34 3.91 -1.52 3.83
C TRP A 34 4.26 -2.56 2.76
N SER A 35 4.17 -3.85 3.08
CA SER A 35 4.45 -4.95 2.15
C SER A 35 5.78 -4.76 1.39
N MET A 36 6.83 -4.37 2.11
CA MET A 36 8.13 -4.05 1.52
C MET A 36 9.27 -4.95 2.05
N PRO A 37 10.35 -5.14 1.28
CA PRO A 37 11.53 -5.85 1.75
C PRO A 37 12.22 -5.15 2.93
N PHE A 38 12.88 -5.90 3.80
CA PHE A 38 13.55 -5.38 5.01
C PHE A 38 14.60 -4.30 4.75
N ASN A 39 15.35 -4.41 3.66
CA ASN A 39 16.32 -3.39 3.27
C ASN A 39 15.64 -2.05 2.92
N LYS A 40 14.49 -2.09 2.25
CA LYS A 40 13.69 -0.89 1.94
C LYS A 40 13.05 -0.31 3.20
N ALA A 41 12.61 -1.14 4.15
CA ALA A 41 12.08 -0.70 5.43
C ALA A 41 13.08 0.20 6.21
N LYS A 42 14.38 -0.12 6.17
CA LYS A 42 15.43 0.70 6.79
C LYS A 42 15.62 2.05 6.10
N GLN A 43 15.32 2.15 4.81
CA GLN A 43 15.44 3.39 4.02
C GLN A 43 14.24 4.32 4.17
N MET A 44 13.17 3.88 4.84
CA MET A 44 11.96 4.67 5.06
C MET A 44 12.30 6.00 5.77
N PRO A 45 11.72 7.14 5.31
CA PRO A 45 11.87 8.41 6.01
C PRO A 45 11.35 8.31 7.45
N LEU A 46 12.18 8.66 8.41
CA LEU A 46 11.85 8.57 9.85
C LEU A 46 10.58 9.34 10.20
N LYS A 47 10.39 10.53 9.62
CA LYS A 47 9.18 11.34 9.85
C LYS A 47 7.92 10.61 9.43
N PHE A 48 7.94 9.91 8.30
CA PHE A 48 6.80 9.14 7.81
C PHE A 48 6.46 7.99 8.76
N PHE A 49 7.47 7.22 9.17
CA PHE A 49 7.33 6.16 10.18
C PHE A 49 6.72 6.68 11.48
N LEU A 50 7.31 7.75 12.06
CA LEU A 50 6.83 8.30 13.33
C LEU A 50 5.39 8.81 13.24
N ASN A 51 5.03 9.55 12.20
CA ASN A 51 3.68 10.05 12.00
C ASN A 51 2.67 8.93 11.92
N PHE A 52 2.97 7.87 11.17
CA PHE A 52 2.10 6.71 11.06
C PHE A 52 1.89 6.04 12.43
N PHE A 53 2.97 5.76 13.15
CA PHE A 53 2.90 5.09 14.45
C PHE A 53 2.16 5.93 15.51
N ILE A 54 2.35 7.25 15.50
CA ILE A 54 1.63 8.18 16.38
C ILE A 54 0.13 8.18 16.04
N ASN A 55 -0.21 8.37 14.78
CA ASN A 55 -1.60 8.46 14.32
C ASN A 55 -2.40 7.18 14.58
N HIS A 56 -1.74 6.01 14.50
CA HIS A 56 -2.35 4.72 14.76
C HIS A 56 -2.22 4.27 16.23
N GLY A 57 -1.66 5.10 17.10
CA GLY A 57 -1.49 4.79 18.53
C GLY A 57 -0.58 3.59 18.81
N LEU A 58 0.32 3.24 17.87
CA LEU A 58 1.19 2.06 17.99
C LEU A 58 2.27 2.20 19.08
N PHE A 59 2.58 3.42 19.51
CA PHE A 59 3.45 3.70 20.65
C PHE A 59 2.73 3.66 22.01
N LYS A 60 1.39 3.57 22.03
CA LYS A 60 0.62 3.53 23.28
C LYS A 60 0.69 2.13 23.91
N LEU A 61 1.04 2.06 25.19
CA LEU A 61 0.98 0.84 25.96
C LEU A 61 -0.42 0.62 26.57
N LYS A 62 -1.12 1.72 26.88
CA LYS A 62 -2.48 1.72 27.43
C LYS A 62 -3.39 2.56 26.54
N ASN A 63 -4.70 2.36 26.65
CA ASN A 63 -5.71 3.11 25.89
C ASN A 63 -5.43 3.08 24.37
N ARG A 64 -5.11 1.91 23.84
CA ARG A 64 -4.95 1.71 22.40
C ARG A 64 -6.30 1.89 21.72
N PRO A 65 -6.33 2.46 20.48
CA PRO A 65 -7.56 2.53 19.72
C PRO A 65 -8.10 1.11 19.46
N GLN A 66 -9.42 0.96 19.56
CA GLN A 66 -10.09 -0.28 19.15
C GLN A 66 -10.07 -0.34 17.63
N TRP A 67 -9.58 -1.44 17.09
CA TRP A 67 -9.60 -1.70 15.65
C TRP A 67 -10.91 -2.35 15.25
N TYR A 68 -11.42 -1.93 14.11
CA TYR A 68 -12.65 -2.46 13.50
C TYR A 68 -12.39 -2.80 12.04
N THR A 69 -13.15 -3.76 11.53
CA THR A 69 -13.21 -4.06 10.11
C THR A 69 -14.67 -4.00 9.64
N VAL A 70 -14.86 -3.81 8.34
CA VAL A 70 -16.21 -3.78 7.78
C VAL A 70 -16.79 -5.18 7.76
N THR A 71 -17.99 -5.35 8.35
CA THR A 71 -18.74 -6.62 8.26
C THR A 71 -18.96 -6.98 6.80
N ASN A 72 -18.71 -8.24 6.44
CA ASN A 72 -18.72 -8.75 5.06
C ASN A 72 -17.63 -8.14 4.16
N ARG A 73 -16.54 -7.62 4.76
CA ARG A 73 -15.33 -7.13 4.08
C ARG A 73 -15.60 -5.93 3.15
N SER A 74 -14.60 -5.58 2.35
CA SER A 74 -14.68 -4.41 1.45
C SER A 74 -15.79 -4.48 0.40
N ARG A 75 -16.20 -5.68 -0.03
CA ARG A 75 -17.32 -5.85 -0.96
C ARG A 75 -18.61 -5.18 -0.47
N ALA A 76 -18.84 -5.15 0.85
CA ALA A 76 -20.06 -4.57 1.42
C ALA A 76 -20.14 -3.06 1.20
N TYR A 77 -19.04 -2.32 1.44
CA TYR A 77 -19.05 -0.87 1.22
C TYR A 77 -18.93 -0.51 -0.26
N VAL A 78 -18.16 -1.28 -1.05
CA VAL A 78 -18.10 -1.09 -2.50
C VAL A 78 -19.49 -1.19 -3.10
N LYS A 79 -20.25 -2.25 -2.76
CA LYS A 79 -21.63 -2.39 -3.22
C LYS A 79 -22.49 -1.19 -2.84
N LYS A 80 -22.44 -0.74 -1.58
CA LYS A 80 -23.24 0.41 -1.12
C LYS A 80 -22.87 1.72 -1.84
N ILE A 81 -21.62 1.88 -2.26
CA ILE A 81 -21.18 3.04 -3.02
C ILE A 81 -21.67 2.94 -4.47
N THR A 82 -21.46 1.79 -5.10
CA THR A 82 -21.85 1.58 -6.51
C THR A 82 -23.36 1.64 -6.70
N ASP A 83 -24.17 1.17 -5.75
CA ASP A 83 -25.63 1.26 -5.79
C ASP A 83 -26.14 2.73 -5.78
N LYS A 84 -25.30 3.70 -5.41
CA LYS A 84 -25.65 5.13 -5.41
C LYS A 84 -25.16 5.88 -6.65
N ILE A 85 -24.39 5.25 -7.50
CA ILE A 85 -23.92 5.85 -8.74
C ILE A 85 -25.08 5.85 -9.73
N SER A 86 -25.47 7.03 -10.21
CA SER A 86 -26.53 7.20 -11.22
C SER A 86 -26.05 6.95 -12.64
N GLY A 87 -24.75 6.96 -12.87
CA GLY A 87 -24.12 6.69 -14.16
C GLY A 87 -23.89 5.20 -14.42
N GLU A 88 -23.43 4.90 -15.61
CA GLU A 88 -23.09 3.54 -16.02
C GLU A 88 -21.78 3.06 -15.41
N ILE A 89 -21.68 1.78 -15.08
CA ILE A 89 -20.49 1.13 -14.56
C ILE A 89 -20.05 0.04 -15.53
N TYR A 90 -19.00 0.29 -16.25
CA TYR A 90 -18.41 -0.67 -17.18
C TYR A 90 -17.38 -1.53 -16.44
N LYS A 91 -17.56 -2.86 -16.44
CA LYS A 91 -16.64 -3.83 -15.87
C LYS A 91 -15.89 -4.55 -16.97
N ASN A 92 -14.63 -4.93 -16.70
CA ASN A 92 -13.77 -5.60 -17.67
C ASN A 92 -13.44 -4.76 -18.92
N TYR A 93 -13.58 -3.45 -18.81
CA TYR A 93 -13.20 -2.49 -19.83
C TYR A 93 -11.82 -1.93 -19.50
N LYS A 94 -10.81 -2.37 -20.21
CA LYS A 94 -9.45 -1.85 -20.04
C LYS A 94 -9.29 -0.57 -20.86
N VAL A 95 -9.09 0.54 -20.18
CA VAL A 95 -8.70 1.80 -20.85
C VAL A 95 -7.28 1.64 -21.40
N ASN A 96 -7.13 1.84 -22.71
CA ASN A 96 -5.83 1.72 -23.37
C ASN A 96 -5.11 3.07 -23.44
N LYS A 97 -5.85 4.17 -23.63
CA LYS A 97 -5.29 5.49 -23.81
C LYS A 97 -6.27 6.59 -23.45
N ILE A 98 -5.73 7.71 -22.98
CA ILE A 98 -6.47 8.95 -22.71
C ILE A 98 -5.83 10.08 -23.55
N VAL A 99 -6.65 10.71 -24.38
CA VAL A 99 -6.26 11.79 -25.27
C VAL A 99 -6.99 13.06 -24.83
N ARG A 100 -6.25 14.12 -24.58
CA ARG A 100 -6.83 15.44 -24.28
C ARG A 100 -7.08 16.19 -25.57
N GLY A 101 -8.34 16.48 -25.87
CA GLY A 101 -8.76 17.42 -26.90
C GLY A 101 -8.78 18.87 -26.37
N ASN A 102 -9.29 19.79 -27.17
CA ASN A 102 -9.45 21.19 -26.77
C ASN A 102 -10.60 21.34 -25.76
N ASP A 103 -11.75 20.69 -26.02
CA ASP A 103 -12.96 20.83 -25.23
C ASP A 103 -13.44 19.51 -24.59
N ASN A 104 -12.77 18.40 -24.87
CA ASN A 104 -13.14 17.07 -24.39
C ASN A 104 -11.92 16.23 -24.05
N ILE A 105 -12.17 15.12 -23.37
CA ILE A 105 -11.16 14.10 -23.07
C ILE A 105 -11.64 12.78 -23.64
N ARG A 106 -10.88 12.21 -24.55
CA ARG A 106 -11.19 10.94 -25.20
C ARG A 106 -10.57 9.78 -24.48
N ILE A 107 -11.39 8.81 -24.12
CA ILE A 107 -10.99 7.52 -23.57
C ILE A 107 -11.05 6.47 -24.67
N ILE A 108 -9.94 5.78 -24.94
CA ILE A 108 -9.81 4.74 -25.95
C ILE A 108 -9.81 3.38 -25.28
N ILE A 109 -10.70 2.50 -25.72
CA ILE A 109 -10.92 1.14 -25.22
C ILE A 109 -10.93 0.18 -26.41
N GLY A 110 -9.82 -0.54 -26.61
CA GLY A 110 -9.66 -1.35 -27.84
C GLY A 110 -9.69 -0.48 -29.09
N ASN A 111 -10.67 -0.73 -29.95
CA ASN A 111 -10.91 0.03 -31.19
C ASN A 111 -12.01 1.09 -31.05
N GLU A 112 -12.59 1.23 -29.88
CA GLU A 112 -13.68 2.15 -29.57
C GLU A 112 -13.18 3.35 -28.79
N TYR A 113 -13.95 4.43 -28.76
CA TYR A 113 -13.67 5.58 -27.93
C TYR A 113 -14.94 6.21 -27.38
N ILE A 114 -14.81 6.87 -26.25
CA ILE A 114 -15.85 7.67 -25.62
C ILE A 114 -15.27 9.00 -25.22
N ASP A 115 -15.99 10.09 -25.51
CA ASP A 115 -15.60 11.44 -25.17
C ASP A 115 -16.32 11.91 -23.89
N TYR A 116 -15.58 12.57 -23.00
CA TYR A 116 -16.08 13.10 -21.73
C TYR A 116 -15.58 14.54 -21.52
N ASP A 117 -16.32 15.33 -20.75
CA ASP A 117 -15.90 16.68 -20.35
C ASP A 117 -14.77 16.62 -19.32
N GLN A 118 -14.81 15.65 -18.40
CA GLN A 118 -13.82 15.47 -17.36
C GLN A 118 -13.56 14.00 -17.08
N VAL A 119 -12.32 13.68 -16.69
CA VAL A 119 -11.90 12.33 -16.34
C VAL A 119 -11.10 12.35 -15.05
N VAL A 120 -11.45 11.44 -14.13
CA VAL A 120 -10.69 11.20 -12.90
C VAL A 120 -9.99 9.85 -13.02
N LEU A 121 -8.65 9.85 -12.89
CA LEU A 121 -7.85 8.63 -12.86
C LEU A 121 -7.70 8.17 -11.41
N ALA A 122 -8.21 6.99 -11.09
CA ALA A 122 -8.14 6.37 -9.77
C ALA A 122 -7.38 5.02 -9.80
N SER A 123 -6.51 4.82 -10.79
CA SER A 123 -5.59 3.69 -10.91
C SER A 123 -4.24 4.00 -10.25
N HIS A 124 -3.31 3.05 -10.24
CA HIS A 124 -1.94 3.30 -9.82
C HIS A 124 -1.31 4.43 -10.62
N ALA A 125 -0.37 5.15 -10.01
CA ALA A 125 0.23 6.33 -10.63
C ALA A 125 1.04 6.00 -11.90
N ASP A 126 1.74 4.86 -11.91
CA ASP A 126 2.44 4.34 -13.09
C ASP A 126 1.47 3.95 -14.20
N GLU A 127 0.41 3.19 -13.90
CA GLU A 127 -0.64 2.84 -14.86
C GLU A 127 -1.36 4.09 -15.40
N SER A 128 -1.65 5.05 -14.52
CA SER A 128 -2.25 6.33 -14.93
C SER A 128 -1.34 7.10 -15.89
N LEU A 129 -0.03 7.07 -15.64
CA LEU A 129 0.95 7.73 -16.50
C LEU A 129 1.07 7.05 -17.87
N ASP A 130 1.03 5.72 -17.89
CA ASP A 130 1.17 4.91 -19.09
C ASP A 130 0.01 5.10 -20.09
N ILE A 131 -1.21 5.29 -19.57
CA ILE A 131 -2.39 5.49 -20.45
C ILE A 131 -2.54 6.93 -20.96
N LEU A 132 -1.82 7.91 -20.40
CA LEU A 132 -1.84 9.29 -20.90
C LEU A 132 -1.04 9.39 -22.21
N GLU A 133 -1.68 9.77 -23.31
CA GLU A 133 -1.00 9.90 -24.62
C GLU A 133 0.14 10.93 -24.59
N LYS A 134 -0.11 12.09 -23.97
CA LYS A 134 0.87 13.19 -23.90
C LYS A 134 0.93 13.74 -22.48
N PRO A 135 1.58 12.99 -21.52
CA PRO A 135 1.72 13.49 -20.17
C PRO A 135 2.64 14.72 -20.12
N THR A 136 2.25 15.71 -19.35
CA THR A 136 3.04 16.92 -19.09
C THR A 136 4.33 16.60 -18.33
N LYS A 137 5.27 17.54 -18.34
CA LYS A 137 6.49 17.41 -17.50
C LYS A 137 6.18 17.26 -16.02
N GLN A 138 5.15 17.96 -15.53
CA GLN A 138 4.73 17.90 -14.15
C GLN A 138 4.13 16.53 -13.79
N GLU A 139 3.26 15.97 -14.63
CA GLU A 139 2.69 14.63 -14.44
C GLU A 139 3.78 13.56 -14.44
N LYS A 140 4.70 13.58 -15.38
CA LYS A 140 5.86 12.67 -15.39
C LYS A 140 6.68 12.78 -14.10
N ASN A 141 6.94 14.01 -13.64
CA ASN A 141 7.73 14.26 -12.45
C ASN A 141 7.04 13.82 -11.15
N ILE A 142 5.71 13.92 -11.07
CA ILE A 142 4.97 13.59 -9.86
C ILE A 142 4.60 12.10 -9.88
N LEU A 143 3.90 11.64 -10.91
CA LEU A 143 3.41 10.27 -11.01
C LEU A 143 4.55 9.25 -11.13
N GLY A 144 5.62 9.59 -11.86
CA GLY A 144 6.79 8.74 -12.01
C GLY A 144 7.65 8.58 -10.74
N LYS A 145 7.34 9.28 -9.64
CA LYS A 145 8.01 9.08 -8.35
C LYS A 145 7.39 7.99 -7.49
N PHE A 146 6.21 7.51 -7.86
CA PHE A 146 5.57 6.40 -7.17
C PHE A 146 6.15 5.09 -7.70
N GLU A 147 6.97 4.45 -6.89
CA GLU A 147 7.54 3.14 -7.21
C GLU A 147 6.62 2.04 -6.70
N TYR A 148 6.21 1.14 -7.59
CA TYR A 148 5.45 -0.05 -7.24
C TYR A 148 6.34 -1.29 -7.25
N VAL A 149 6.11 -2.18 -6.30
CA VAL A 149 6.86 -3.43 -6.17
C VAL A 149 5.87 -4.59 -6.35
N LYS A 150 6.24 -5.54 -7.21
CA LYS A 150 5.45 -6.75 -7.37
C LYS A 150 5.53 -7.59 -6.10
N ASN A 151 4.38 -7.88 -5.51
CA ASN A 151 4.23 -8.80 -4.38
C ASN A 151 3.44 -10.03 -4.82
N GLU A 152 3.87 -11.19 -4.36
CA GLU A 152 3.13 -12.43 -4.52
C GLU A 152 2.32 -12.69 -3.26
N ALA A 153 1.02 -12.89 -3.42
CA ALA A 153 0.10 -13.23 -2.34
C ALA A 153 -0.55 -14.57 -2.64
N ILE A 154 -0.44 -15.51 -1.70
CA ILE A 154 -0.96 -16.87 -1.83
C ILE A 154 -2.02 -17.07 -0.75
N LEU A 155 -3.26 -17.39 -1.16
CA LEU A 155 -4.30 -17.80 -0.23
C LEU A 155 -4.14 -19.31 0.05
N HIS A 156 -3.97 -19.66 1.31
CA HIS A 156 -3.75 -21.06 1.73
C HIS A 156 -4.39 -21.35 3.09
N SER A 157 -4.42 -22.63 3.46
CA SER A 157 -4.86 -23.14 4.77
C SER A 157 -3.75 -23.89 5.52
N ASP A 158 -2.50 -23.72 5.11
CA ASP A 158 -1.36 -24.42 5.70
C ASP A 158 -0.94 -23.78 7.03
N GLU A 159 -1.24 -24.48 8.14
CA GLU A 159 -0.87 -24.03 9.49
C GLU A 159 0.66 -24.08 9.74
N SER A 160 1.45 -24.77 8.91
CA SER A 160 2.91 -24.83 9.08
C SER A 160 3.58 -23.46 8.87
N LEU A 161 2.91 -22.55 8.15
CA LEU A 161 3.30 -21.16 7.93
C LEU A 161 2.84 -20.21 9.05
N MET A 162 2.35 -20.75 10.16
CA MET A 162 1.94 -20.01 11.34
C MET A 162 2.87 -20.30 12.52
N PRO A 163 2.89 -19.44 13.55
CA PRO A 163 3.64 -19.74 14.76
C PRO A 163 3.25 -21.09 15.36
N ARG A 164 4.23 -21.90 15.81
CA ARG A 164 3.99 -23.24 16.40
C ARG A 164 2.97 -23.25 17.55
N LYS A 165 2.94 -22.18 18.34
CA LYS A 165 1.98 -22.04 19.45
C LYS A 165 0.78 -21.26 18.99
N LYS A 166 -0.40 -21.85 18.93
CA LYS A 166 -1.65 -21.18 18.52
C LYS A 166 -1.96 -19.90 19.34
N ARG A 167 -1.54 -19.83 20.60
CA ARG A 167 -1.68 -18.61 21.43
C ARG A 167 -0.85 -17.41 20.93
N ALA A 168 0.14 -17.64 20.05
CA ALA A 168 0.95 -16.58 19.44
C ALA A 168 0.40 -16.12 18.08
N TRP A 169 -0.69 -16.72 17.61
CA TRP A 169 -1.29 -16.34 16.36
C TRP A 169 -1.91 -14.94 16.50
N SER A 170 -1.62 -14.11 15.52
CA SER A 170 -2.17 -12.77 15.41
C SER A 170 -2.56 -12.49 13.96
N SER A 171 -3.25 -11.39 13.71
CA SER A 171 -3.65 -11.03 12.35
C SER A 171 -2.46 -10.93 11.41
N TRP A 172 -1.27 -10.57 11.92
CA TRP A 172 -0.02 -10.49 11.17
C TRP A 172 1.06 -11.30 11.88
N ASN A 173 1.57 -12.32 11.21
CA ASN A 173 2.60 -13.19 11.73
C ASN A 173 3.82 -13.10 10.82
N SER A 174 4.95 -12.69 11.37
CA SER A 174 6.22 -12.64 10.63
C SER A 174 7.07 -13.84 11.02
N ILE A 175 7.41 -14.67 10.04
CA ILE A 175 8.27 -15.83 10.20
C ILE A 175 9.53 -15.60 9.38
N SER A 176 10.69 -15.77 10.02
CA SER A 176 11.98 -15.61 9.36
C SER A 176 12.92 -16.77 9.70
N ASP A 177 13.60 -17.28 8.69
CA ASP A 177 14.68 -18.25 8.83
C ASP A 177 16.06 -17.58 8.91
N GLY A 178 16.10 -16.26 9.04
CA GLY A 178 17.32 -15.44 9.04
C GLY A 178 17.79 -15.02 7.65
N LYS A 179 17.27 -15.63 6.59
CA LYS A 179 17.60 -15.30 5.17
C LYS A 179 16.39 -14.73 4.43
N LYS A 180 15.23 -15.33 4.65
CA LYS A 180 13.96 -14.91 4.05
C LYS A 180 12.94 -14.64 5.14
N THR A 181 12.02 -13.75 4.86
CA THR A 181 10.90 -13.46 5.74
C THR A 181 9.61 -13.65 4.97
N CYS A 182 8.69 -14.38 5.58
CA CYS A 182 7.33 -14.52 5.12
C CYS A 182 6.41 -13.82 6.11
N ILE A 183 5.39 -13.17 5.60
CA ILE A 183 4.34 -12.59 6.43
C ILE A 183 3.05 -13.34 6.13
N THR A 184 2.52 -13.99 7.14
CA THR A 184 1.26 -14.71 7.04
C THR A 184 0.16 -13.93 7.75
N TYR A 185 -0.92 -13.66 7.04
CA TYR A 185 -2.11 -12.99 7.57
C TYR A 185 -3.12 -14.05 7.99
N TRP A 186 -3.55 -13.98 9.24
CA TRP A 186 -4.66 -14.80 9.71
C TRP A 186 -5.97 -14.02 9.53
N LEU A 187 -6.81 -14.49 8.62
CA LEU A 187 -8.07 -13.84 8.21
C LEU A 187 -9.28 -14.46 8.90
#